data_e25b69b0e8380a244e1fbd2883a0ccb9
#
_entry.id   e25b69b0e8380a244e1fbd2883a0ccb9
#
_cell.length_a   1.000
_cell.length_b   1.000
_cell.length_c   1.000
_cell.angle_alpha   90.00
_cell.angle_beta   90.00
_cell.angle_gamma   90.00
#
_symmetry.space_group_name_H-M   'P 1'
#
loop_
_entity.id
_entity.type
_entity.pdbx_description
1 polymer ?
#
loop_
_entity_poly.entity_id
_entity_poly.type
_entity_poly.pdbx_seq_one_letter_code
_entity_poly.pdbx_strand_id
1 'polypeptide(L)'
;LLCLVGSEMCIRDRVILEKIDELNKDNSVSGILVQLPLPKHIDKQKIIEAIDPSKDVDGFHPMNVGNLSSGYESSVPCTPLGCYLLIKKIEPNLNGKKAVVVGRSNLNGKPMTQLLLKENCTVTITHSKTKDLKAECLEADIIIAAVGIPELVKGDWVKKDTIVIDVGINKTE
;
A
#
# COMPACT_ATOMS: atom_id res chain seq x y z
N LEU A 1 20.53 -5.04 -2.36
CA LEU A 1 19.50 -4.10 -1.84
C LEU A 1 20.21 -2.90 -1.25
N LEU A 2 20.24 -1.77 -1.95
CA LEU A 2 20.78 -0.54 -1.39
C LEU A 2 19.64 0.21 -0.70
N CYS A 3 19.64 0.22 0.62
CA CYS A 3 18.75 1.04 1.41
C CYS A 3 19.43 2.41 1.62
N LEU A 4 18.94 3.46 0.98
CA LEU A 4 19.36 4.82 1.28
C LEU A 4 18.65 5.30 2.55
N VAL A 5 19.21 4.96 3.71
CA VAL A 5 18.81 5.57 4.97
C VAL A 5 19.58 6.88 5.12
N GLY A 6 18.97 7.97 4.72
CA GLY A 6 19.49 9.31 5.02
C GLY A 6 19.19 9.69 6.45
N SER A 7 20.10 9.44 7.39
CA SER A 7 20.03 9.98 8.75
C SER A 7 20.50 11.43 8.83
N GLU A 8 20.86 12.04 7.71
CA GLU A 8 21.35 13.42 7.69
C GLU A 8 20.25 14.38 7.25
N MET A 9 19.90 15.27 8.16
CA MET A 9 18.84 16.28 8.09
C MET A 9 19.05 17.35 6.98
N CYS A 10 20.01 17.16 6.07
CA CYS A 10 20.40 18.12 5.04
C CYS A 10 20.61 17.54 3.64
N ILE A 11 20.11 16.33 3.35
CA ILE A 11 20.18 15.83 1.97
C ILE A 11 19.25 16.68 1.11
N ARG A 12 19.80 17.32 0.08
CA ARG A 12 19.02 18.09 -0.91
C ARG A 12 18.41 17.12 -1.91
N ASP A 13 17.20 17.41 -2.40
CA ASP A 13 16.51 16.64 -3.45
C ASP A 13 17.43 16.23 -4.59
N ARG A 14 18.32 17.13 -4.98
CA ARG A 14 19.28 16.94 -6.05
C ARG A 14 20.22 15.75 -5.81
N VAL A 15 20.71 15.56 -4.60
CA VAL A 15 21.64 14.47 -4.26
C VAL A 15 20.93 13.11 -4.37
N ILE A 16 19.66 13.05 -3.92
CA ILE A 16 18.85 11.83 -4.05
C ILE A 16 18.58 11.52 -5.52
N LEU A 17 18.20 12.52 -6.31
CA LEU A 17 17.92 12.37 -7.73
C LEU A 17 19.16 11.94 -8.53
N GLU A 18 20.33 12.52 -8.25
CA GLU A 18 21.60 12.12 -8.86
C GLU A 18 21.94 10.66 -8.52
N LYS A 19 21.70 10.22 -7.25
CA LYS A 19 21.93 8.83 -6.88
C LYS A 19 20.94 7.86 -7.52
N ILE A 20 19.68 8.24 -7.64
CA ILE A 20 18.68 7.44 -8.35
C ILE A 20 19.06 7.30 -9.83
N ASP A 21 19.48 8.38 -10.49
CA ASP A 21 19.90 8.34 -11.90
C ASP A 21 21.12 7.42 -12.10
N GLU A 22 22.10 7.47 -11.19
CA GLU A 22 23.23 6.54 -11.19
C GLU A 22 22.77 5.06 -11.07
N LEU A 23 21.88 4.77 -10.09
CA LEU A 23 21.38 3.43 -9.85
C LEU A 23 20.48 2.92 -10.99
N ASN A 24 19.71 3.79 -11.63
CA ASN A 24 18.92 3.46 -12.82
C ASN A 24 19.81 2.97 -13.97
N LYS A 25 20.98 3.58 -14.15
CA LYS A 25 21.94 3.25 -15.23
C LYS A 25 22.80 2.03 -14.92
N ASP A 26 22.92 1.64 -13.67
CA ASP A 26 23.72 0.48 -13.26
C ASP A 26 22.96 -0.83 -13.48
N ASN A 27 23.37 -1.61 -14.47
CA ASN A 27 22.77 -2.91 -14.81
C ASN A 27 22.98 -3.98 -13.71
N SER A 28 23.90 -3.77 -12.77
CA SER A 28 24.08 -4.67 -11.63
C SER A 28 23.06 -4.46 -10.51
N VAL A 29 22.33 -3.33 -10.55
CA VAL A 29 21.27 -2.98 -9.59
C VAL A 29 19.94 -3.50 -10.09
N SER A 30 19.40 -4.51 -9.41
CA SER A 30 18.11 -5.15 -9.74
C SER A 30 16.89 -4.40 -9.20
N GLY A 31 17.06 -3.53 -8.20
CA GLY A 31 15.94 -2.79 -7.61
C GLY A 31 16.39 -1.63 -6.73
N ILE A 32 15.55 -0.60 -6.67
CA ILE A 32 15.78 0.63 -5.91
C ILE A 32 14.61 0.79 -4.93
N LEU A 33 14.96 1.01 -3.66
CA LEU A 33 14.03 1.33 -2.60
C LEU A 33 14.40 2.66 -1.96
N VAL A 34 13.45 3.57 -1.91
CA VAL A 34 13.58 4.84 -1.18
C VAL A 34 12.67 4.80 0.03
N GLN A 35 13.29 4.70 1.22
CA GLN A 35 12.54 4.57 2.48
C GLN A 35 11.64 5.78 2.74
N LEU A 36 10.36 5.53 2.89
CA LEU A 36 9.37 6.53 3.28
C LEU A 36 9.11 6.48 4.81
N PRO A 37 8.78 7.60 5.46
CA PRO A 37 8.57 8.93 4.89
C PRO A 37 9.87 9.70 4.65
N LEU A 38 9.88 10.55 3.60
CA LEU A 38 10.96 11.50 3.35
C LEU A 38 10.80 12.76 4.22
N PRO A 39 11.90 13.51 4.47
CA PRO A 39 11.83 14.83 5.08
C PRO A 39 10.88 15.78 4.33
N LYS A 40 10.20 16.67 5.05
CA LYS A 40 9.14 17.54 4.49
C LYS A 40 9.57 18.44 3.33
N HIS A 41 10.86 18.77 3.26
CA HIS A 41 11.42 19.63 2.20
C HIS A 41 11.69 18.87 0.89
N ILE A 42 11.57 17.54 0.89
CA ILE A 42 11.81 16.71 -0.29
C ILE A 42 10.46 16.36 -0.94
N ASP A 43 10.36 16.62 -2.23
CA ASP A 43 9.19 16.23 -3.02
C ASP A 43 9.20 14.71 -3.25
N LYS A 44 8.39 14.02 -2.44
CA LYS A 44 8.23 12.57 -2.52
C LYS A 44 7.82 12.09 -3.91
N GLN A 45 6.92 12.80 -4.57
CA GLN A 45 6.40 12.38 -5.87
C GLN A 45 7.50 12.42 -6.93
N LYS A 46 8.28 13.50 -6.93
CA LYS A 46 9.42 13.67 -7.82
C LYS A 46 10.47 12.57 -7.65
N ILE A 47 10.72 12.16 -6.39
CA ILE A 47 11.67 11.07 -6.09
C ILE A 47 11.14 9.73 -6.61
N ILE A 48 9.86 9.42 -6.37
CA ILE A 48 9.25 8.18 -6.85
C ILE A 48 9.27 8.10 -8.38
N GLU A 49 8.92 9.19 -9.05
CA GLU A 49 8.89 9.25 -10.52
C GLU A 49 10.29 9.21 -11.17
N ALA A 50 11.35 9.50 -10.41
CA ALA A 50 12.72 9.39 -10.91
C ALA A 50 13.26 7.95 -10.93
N ILE A 51 12.64 7.03 -10.20
CA ILE A 51 13.03 5.61 -10.21
C ILE A 51 12.57 4.97 -11.52
N ASP A 52 13.45 4.20 -12.17
CA ASP A 52 13.04 3.38 -13.31
C ASP A 52 11.92 2.41 -12.88
N PRO A 53 10.75 2.41 -13.57
CA PRO A 53 9.63 1.53 -13.22
C PRO A 53 10.00 0.05 -13.09
N SER A 54 10.99 -0.42 -13.86
CA SER A 54 11.48 -1.79 -13.81
C SER A 54 12.32 -2.10 -12.55
N LYS A 55 12.84 -1.05 -11.90
CA LYS A 55 13.62 -1.13 -10.67
C LYS A 55 12.86 -0.67 -9.42
N ASP A 56 11.62 -0.18 -9.58
CA ASP A 56 10.75 0.20 -8.46
C ASP A 56 10.23 -1.04 -7.74
N VAL A 57 10.91 -1.43 -6.67
CA VAL A 57 10.55 -2.64 -5.90
C VAL A 57 9.35 -2.44 -4.97
N ASP A 58 9.03 -1.18 -4.65
CA ASP A 58 7.87 -0.84 -3.81
C ASP A 58 6.56 -0.73 -4.61
N GLY A 59 6.64 -0.63 -5.94
CA GLY A 59 5.47 -0.48 -6.81
C GLY A 59 4.75 0.86 -6.66
N PHE A 60 5.46 1.92 -6.28
CA PHE A 60 4.88 3.25 -6.07
C PHE A 60 4.96 4.15 -7.30
N HIS A 61 5.79 3.80 -8.29
CA HIS A 61 5.87 4.54 -9.53
C HIS A 61 4.52 4.54 -10.24
N PRO A 62 4.06 5.69 -10.80
CA PRO A 62 2.75 5.80 -11.48
C PRO A 62 2.51 4.74 -12.55
N MET A 63 3.56 4.31 -13.26
CA MET A 63 3.48 3.23 -14.25
C MET A 63 3.07 1.90 -13.59
N ASN A 64 3.72 1.51 -12.47
CA ASN A 64 3.41 0.28 -11.75
C ASN A 64 2.02 0.32 -11.12
N VAL A 65 1.63 1.48 -10.57
CA VAL A 65 0.26 1.71 -10.04
C VAL A 65 -0.77 1.57 -11.17
N GLY A 66 -0.51 2.14 -12.35
CA GLY A 66 -1.36 2.03 -13.53
C GLY A 66 -1.49 0.59 -14.01
N ASN A 67 -0.37 -0.12 -14.11
CA ASN A 67 -0.32 -1.52 -14.52
C ASN A 67 -1.12 -2.40 -13.55
N LEU A 68 -0.91 -2.25 -12.24
CA LEU A 68 -1.67 -2.97 -11.22
C LEU A 68 -3.17 -2.73 -11.35
N SER A 69 -3.57 -1.47 -11.54
CA SER A 69 -4.98 -1.09 -11.70
C SER A 69 -5.62 -1.63 -12.98
N SER A 70 -4.82 -1.79 -14.03
CA SER A 70 -5.24 -2.31 -15.35
C SER A 70 -5.13 -3.83 -15.46
N GLY A 71 -4.66 -4.51 -14.41
CA GLY A 71 -4.48 -5.96 -14.38
C GLY A 71 -3.23 -6.48 -15.08
N TYR A 72 -2.31 -5.58 -15.48
CA TYR A 72 -1.02 -5.97 -16.04
C TYR A 72 -0.03 -6.40 -14.96
N GLU A 73 1.03 -7.09 -15.38
CA GLU A 73 2.14 -7.43 -14.49
C GLU A 73 2.88 -6.18 -14.03
N SER A 74 3.14 -6.09 -12.74
CA SER A 74 3.80 -4.93 -12.11
C SER A 74 4.38 -5.27 -10.76
N SER A 75 5.30 -4.45 -10.28
CA SER A 75 5.65 -4.44 -8.86
C SER A 75 4.44 -4.07 -8.01
N VAL A 76 4.21 -4.82 -6.94
CA VAL A 76 3.10 -4.61 -5.99
C VAL A 76 3.68 -4.25 -4.64
N PRO A 77 3.16 -3.22 -3.95
CA PRO A 77 3.62 -2.87 -2.61
C PRO A 77 3.59 -4.07 -1.66
N CYS A 78 4.70 -4.29 -0.93
CA CYS A 78 4.89 -5.50 -0.13
C CYS A 78 3.82 -5.71 0.95
N THR A 79 3.38 -4.63 1.62
CA THR A 79 2.37 -4.73 2.68
C THR A 79 1.01 -5.18 2.15
N PRO A 80 0.42 -4.57 1.11
CA PRO A 80 -0.79 -5.08 0.47
C PRO A 80 -0.66 -6.51 -0.05
N LEU A 81 0.48 -6.85 -0.66
CA LEU A 81 0.72 -8.22 -1.14
C LEU A 81 0.75 -9.22 0.01
N GLY A 82 1.42 -8.89 1.11
CA GLY A 82 1.46 -9.72 2.32
C GLY A 82 0.07 -9.94 2.92
N CYS A 83 -0.73 -8.88 3.03
CA CYS A 83 -2.13 -8.96 3.48
C CYS A 83 -2.96 -9.86 2.56
N TYR A 84 -2.84 -9.71 1.26
CA TYR A 84 -3.49 -10.54 0.27
C TYR A 84 -3.13 -12.02 0.43
N LEU A 85 -1.86 -12.35 0.58
CA LEU A 85 -1.39 -13.73 0.78
C LEU A 85 -1.93 -14.34 2.08
N LEU A 86 -2.02 -13.57 3.17
CA LEU A 86 -2.63 -14.00 4.42
C LEU A 86 -4.12 -14.31 4.25
N ILE A 87 -4.87 -13.46 3.55
CA ILE A 87 -6.29 -13.67 3.26
C ILE A 87 -6.46 -14.95 2.45
N LYS A 88 -5.69 -15.12 1.37
CA LYS A 88 -5.75 -16.32 0.50
C LYS A 88 -5.41 -17.61 1.23
N LYS A 89 -4.60 -17.55 2.28
CA LYS A 89 -4.28 -18.72 3.12
C LYS A 89 -5.47 -19.16 3.97
N ILE A 90 -6.31 -18.21 4.39
CA ILE A 90 -7.51 -18.48 5.22
C ILE A 90 -8.71 -18.83 4.32
N GLU A 91 -8.91 -18.05 3.27
CA GLU A 91 -10.01 -18.18 2.31
C GLU A 91 -9.43 -18.21 0.88
N PRO A 92 -9.21 -19.38 0.31
CA PRO A 92 -8.65 -19.50 -1.04
C PRO A 92 -9.56 -18.96 -2.16
N ASN A 93 -10.86 -18.95 -1.95
CA ASN A 93 -11.84 -18.47 -2.93
C ASN A 93 -12.50 -17.16 -2.46
N LEU A 94 -12.11 -16.05 -3.07
CA LEU A 94 -12.61 -14.72 -2.74
C LEU A 94 -13.75 -14.25 -3.66
N ASN A 95 -14.16 -15.06 -4.65
CA ASN A 95 -15.21 -14.69 -5.61
C ASN A 95 -16.50 -14.23 -4.90
N GLY A 96 -16.96 -13.04 -5.23
CA GLY A 96 -18.19 -12.46 -4.71
C GLY A 96 -18.16 -11.99 -3.25
N LYS A 97 -17.02 -12.15 -2.54
CA LYS A 97 -16.84 -11.61 -1.17
C LYS A 97 -16.94 -10.09 -1.16
N LYS A 98 -17.60 -9.55 -0.14
CA LYS A 98 -17.59 -8.12 0.14
C LYS A 98 -16.35 -7.76 0.94
N ALA A 99 -15.52 -6.88 0.40
CA ALA A 99 -14.32 -6.42 1.08
C ALA A 99 -14.40 -4.91 1.37
N VAL A 100 -14.09 -4.52 2.59
CA VAL A 100 -14.02 -3.11 3.00
C VAL A 100 -12.57 -2.77 3.33
N VAL A 101 -12.03 -1.78 2.61
CA VAL A 101 -10.69 -1.25 2.85
C VAL A 101 -10.82 0.09 3.56
N VAL A 102 -10.44 0.13 4.82
CA VAL A 102 -10.46 1.34 5.65
C VAL A 102 -9.15 2.09 5.45
N GLY A 103 -9.20 3.17 4.67
CA GLY A 103 -8.05 3.96 4.26
C GLY A 103 -7.80 3.89 2.76
N ARG A 104 -7.31 5.02 2.18
CA ARG A 104 -7.08 5.16 0.73
C ARG A 104 -5.71 5.70 0.37
N SER A 105 -4.70 5.32 1.15
CA SER A 105 -3.32 5.71 0.85
C SER A 105 -2.83 5.04 -0.44
N ASN A 106 -1.90 5.70 -1.14
CA ASN A 106 -1.23 5.10 -2.29
C ASN A 106 -0.32 3.92 -1.89
N LEU A 107 0.07 3.85 -0.61
CA LEU A 107 0.98 2.83 -0.09
C LEU A 107 0.25 1.51 0.24
N ASN A 108 -0.99 1.59 0.74
CA ASN A 108 -1.72 0.43 1.25
C ASN A 108 -3.14 0.31 0.71
N GLY A 109 -4.01 1.29 0.98
CA GLY A 109 -5.44 1.16 0.71
C GLY A 109 -5.76 0.96 -0.77
N LYS A 110 -5.23 1.80 -1.65
CA LYS A 110 -5.48 1.68 -3.10
C LYS A 110 -4.92 0.39 -3.69
N PRO A 111 -3.65 0.00 -3.50
CA PRO A 111 -3.14 -1.25 -4.05
C PRO A 111 -3.86 -2.48 -3.46
N MET A 112 -4.24 -2.47 -2.17
CA MET A 112 -5.05 -3.55 -1.59
C MET A 112 -6.40 -3.69 -2.29
N THR A 113 -7.05 -2.57 -2.62
CA THR A 113 -8.31 -2.57 -3.39
C THR A 113 -8.13 -3.26 -4.74
N GLN A 114 -7.05 -2.96 -5.45
CA GLN A 114 -6.78 -3.57 -6.77
C GLN A 114 -6.54 -5.08 -6.67
N LEU A 115 -5.81 -5.54 -5.66
CA LEU A 115 -5.59 -6.97 -5.43
C LEU A 115 -6.90 -7.71 -5.15
N LEU A 116 -7.79 -7.14 -4.33
CA LEU A 116 -9.09 -7.74 -4.03
C LEU A 116 -10.04 -7.72 -5.23
N LEU A 117 -10.03 -6.66 -6.04
CA LEU A 117 -10.79 -6.60 -7.29
C LEU A 117 -10.35 -7.68 -8.28
N LYS A 118 -9.04 -7.93 -8.39
CA LYS A 118 -8.49 -9.01 -9.24
C LYS A 118 -9.00 -10.40 -8.82
N GLU A 119 -9.35 -10.59 -7.55
CA GLU A 119 -9.95 -11.82 -7.01
C GLU A 119 -11.49 -11.83 -7.07
N ASN A 120 -12.11 -10.95 -7.85
CA ASN A 120 -13.55 -10.80 -8.01
C ASN A 120 -14.30 -10.44 -6.72
N CYS A 121 -13.64 -9.75 -5.78
CA CYS A 121 -14.35 -9.17 -4.64
C CYS A 121 -15.17 -7.95 -5.06
N THR A 122 -16.30 -7.71 -4.38
CA THR A 122 -16.95 -6.40 -4.37
C THR A 122 -16.24 -5.54 -3.31
N VAL A 123 -15.55 -4.48 -3.72
CA VAL A 123 -14.69 -3.71 -2.83
C VAL A 123 -15.24 -2.32 -2.56
N THR A 124 -15.43 -1.99 -1.29
CA THR A 124 -15.70 -0.63 -0.81
C THR A 124 -14.42 -0.07 -0.20
N ILE A 125 -13.94 1.05 -0.73
CA ILE A 125 -12.83 1.80 -0.14
C ILE A 125 -13.37 2.97 0.68
N THR A 126 -13.02 3.05 1.96
CA THR A 126 -13.51 4.06 2.89
C THR A 126 -12.42 5.03 3.30
N HIS A 127 -12.83 6.19 3.81
CA HIS A 127 -11.92 7.26 4.20
C HIS A 127 -12.57 8.21 5.22
N SER A 128 -11.85 9.22 5.69
CA SER A 128 -12.32 10.19 6.70
C SER A 128 -13.59 10.98 6.34
N LYS A 129 -14.11 10.85 5.11
CA LYS A 129 -15.36 11.47 4.65
C LYS A 129 -16.47 10.44 4.40
N THR A 130 -16.23 9.16 4.66
CA THR A 130 -17.27 8.13 4.61
C THR A 130 -18.29 8.42 5.69
N LYS A 131 -19.58 8.43 5.33
CA LYS A 131 -20.66 8.87 6.22
C LYS A 131 -20.90 7.89 7.37
N ASP A 132 -20.95 6.60 7.08
CA ASP A 132 -21.20 5.55 8.06
C ASP A 132 -20.22 4.39 7.85
N LEU A 133 -19.05 4.52 8.47
CA LEU A 133 -18.01 3.50 8.39
C LEU A 133 -18.45 2.19 9.07
N LYS A 134 -19.26 2.29 10.14
CA LYS A 134 -19.76 1.11 10.87
C LYS A 134 -20.66 0.26 9.97
N ALA A 135 -21.60 0.90 9.27
CA ALA A 135 -22.49 0.19 8.36
C ALA A 135 -21.73 -0.53 7.25
N GLU A 136 -20.70 0.12 6.66
CA GLU A 136 -19.84 -0.52 5.67
C GLU A 136 -19.13 -1.77 6.22
N CYS A 137 -18.55 -1.66 7.42
CA CYS A 137 -17.85 -2.77 8.06
C CYS A 137 -18.78 -3.94 8.40
N LEU A 138 -20.00 -3.67 8.85
CA LEU A 138 -20.97 -4.70 9.23
C LEU A 138 -21.38 -5.62 8.07
N GLU A 139 -21.30 -5.13 6.84
CA GLU A 139 -21.62 -5.92 5.65
C GLU A 139 -20.42 -6.71 5.10
N ALA A 140 -19.21 -6.42 5.57
CA ALA A 140 -17.98 -6.95 5.01
C ALA A 140 -17.73 -8.43 5.38
N ASP A 141 -17.26 -9.22 4.42
CA ASP A 141 -16.66 -10.54 4.64
C ASP A 141 -15.15 -10.41 4.94
N ILE A 142 -14.55 -9.32 4.44
CA ILE A 142 -13.13 -9.00 4.62
C ILE A 142 -13.01 -7.53 5.00
N ILE A 143 -12.29 -7.23 6.07
CA ILE A 143 -11.98 -5.85 6.49
C ILE A 143 -10.47 -5.67 6.52
N ILE A 144 -9.98 -4.64 5.83
CA ILE A 144 -8.58 -4.23 5.87
C ILE A 144 -8.50 -2.88 6.58
N ALA A 145 -8.01 -2.85 7.82
CA ALA A 145 -7.80 -1.61 8.57
C ALA A 145 -6.42 -1.04 8.23
N ALA A 146 -6.37 -0.12 7.25
CA ALA A 146 -5.14 0.51 6.76
C ALA A 146 -5.04 1.99 7.17
N VAL A 147 -5.27 2.27 8.45
CA VAL A 147 -5.22 3.60 9.06
C VAL A 147 -4.41 3.56 10.35
N GLY A 148 -3.67 4.65 10.63
CA GLY A 148 -2.91 4.79 11.87
C GLY A 148 -3.75 5.37 13.01
N ILE A 149 -4.98 4.90 13.20
CA ILE A 149 -5.89 5.31 14.28
C ILE A 149 -6.17 4.10 15.14
N PRO A 150 -5.67 4.08 16.38
CA PRO A 150 -5.89 2.97 17.31
C PRO A 150 -7.38 2.71 17.51
N GLU A 151 -7.76 1.44 17.54
CA GLU A 151 -9.12 0.99 17.87
C GLU A 151 -10.25 1.65 17.06
N LEU A 152 -9.99 2.08 15.82
CA LEU A 152 -11.02 2.69 14.99
C LEU A 152 -12.14 1.70 14.66
N VAL A 153 -11.79 0.49 14.25
CA VAL A 153 -12.76 -0.58 13.98
C VAL A 153 -13.03 -1.32 15.28
N LYS A 154 -14.27 -1.28 15.75
CA LYS A 154 -14.69 -1.92 16.99
C LYS A 154 -15.22 -3.33 16.75
N GLY A 155 -15.21 -4.18 17.79
CA GLY A 155 -15.71 -5.55 17.69
C GLY A 155 -17.18 -5.67 17.27
N ASP A 156 -18.01 -4.69 17.67
CA ASP A 156 -19.43 -4.61 17.29
C ASP A 156 -19.67 -4.12 15.83
N TRP A 157 -18.60 -3.82 15.09
CA TRP A 157 -18.63 -3.48 13.67
C TRP A 157 -18.30 -4.68 12.77
N VAL A 158 -17.94 -5.81 13.37
CA VAL A 158 -17.46 -6.99 12.67
C VAL A 158 -18.49 -8.11 12.83
N LYS A 159 -19.05 -8.59 11.72
CA LYS A 159 -19.93 -9.75 11.75
C LYS A 159 -19.15 -11.05 12.00
N LYS A 160 -19.86 -12.09 12.38
CA LYS A 160 -19.26 -13.41 12.58
C LYS A 160 -18.56 -13.90 11.29
N ASP A 161 -17.40 -14.54 11.45
CA ASP A 161 -16.60 -15.15 10.39
C ASP A 161 -15.97 -14.15 9.39
N THR A 162 -15.97 -12.84 9.69
CA THR A 162 -15.24 -11.83 8.91
C THR A 162 -13.74 -11.98 9.09
N ILE A 163 -13.01 -11.97 7.99
CA ILE A 163 -11.53 -11.87 8.00
C ILE A 163 -11.13 -10.42 8.24
N VAL A 164 -10.38 -10.16 9.29
CA VAL A 164 -9.88 -8.81 9.61
C VAL A 164 -8.37 -8.79 9.52
N ILE A 165 -7.83 -7.89 8.71
CA ILE A 165 -6.39 -7.60 8.62
C ILE A 165 -6.15 -6.18 9.12
N ASP A 166 -5.39 -6.04 10.20
CA ASP A 166 -4.94 -4.74 10.70
C ASP A 166 -3.52 -4.45 10.20
N VAL A 167 -3.38 -3.37 9.48
CA VAL A 167 -2.11 -2.88 8.89
C VAL A 167 -1.63 -1.62 9.59
N GLY A 168 -2.41 -1.12 10.54
CA GLY A 168 -2.09 0.10 11.28
C GLY A 168 -0.91 -0.11 12.22
N ILE A 169 0.09 0.78 12.15
CA ILE A 169 1.17 0.83 13.13
C ILE A 169 0.87 1.99 14.08
N ASN A 170 0.61 1.66 15.33
CA ASN A 170 0.33 2.64 16.37
C ASN A 170 1.38 2.50 17.48
N LYS A 171 1.99 3.61 17.90
CA LYS A 171 2.79 3.62 19.12
C LYS A 171 1.83 3.74 20.30
N THR A 172 1.80 2.74 21.17
CA THR A 172 1.23 2.86 22.51
C THR A 172 2.29 3.46 23.40
N GLU A 173 1.95 4.52 24.16
CA GLU A 173 2.80 5.06 25.23
C GLU A 173 2.94 4.06 26.36
#